data_475ce2d0b367d36b0384b6bd3958f9c1
#
_entry.id   475ce2d0b367d36b0384b6bd3958f9c1
#
_cell.length_a   1.000
_cell.length_b   1.000
_cell.length_c   1.000
_cell.angle_alpha   90.00
_cell.angle_beta   90.00
_cell.angle_gamma   90.00
#
_symmetry.space_group_name_H-M   'P 1'
#
loop_
_entity.id
_entity.type
_entity.pdbx_description
1 polymer ?
#
loop_
_entity_poly.entity_id
_entity_poly.type
_entity_poly.pdbx_seq_one_letter_code
_entity_poly.pdbx_strand_id
1 'polypeptide(L)'
;MDNFKPSYETYKKIISDIKETGKYCDYSNAIDKDEFILMRHDIEFSIERAYNLSLVESENGFYSTYFVQITNNFYNAFSLKNMILLKQMIDNGHHIGLHYHLNGQTDFLEVRDGVRDQIRILSEMLGTKIDRFSIHRPIKEVYYHKIQIPGIYNA
;
A
#
# COMPACT_ATOMS: atom_id res chain seq x y z
N MET A 1 -8.10 11.67 29.60
CA MET A 1 -7.41 11.18 28.38
C MET A 1 -7.53 9.67 28.42
N ASP A 2 -8.39 9.11 27.60
CA ASP A 2 -8.49 7.66 27.50
C ASP A 2 -7.14 7.12 27.01
N ASN A 3 -6.59 6.15 27.74
CA ASN A 3 -5.36 5.48 27.39
C ASN A 3 -5.59 4.67 26.11
N PHE A 4 -5.36 5.29 24.94
CA PHE A 4 -5.37 4.59 23.65
C PHE A 4 -4.34 3.46 23.70
N LYS A 5 -4.81 2.22 23.72
CA LYS A 5 -3.97 1.03 23.61
C LYS A 5 -4.09 0.49 22.19
N PRO A 6 -3.01 0.43 21.40
CA PRO A 6 -3.02 -0.24 20.12
C PRO A 6 -3.40 -1.73 20.30
N SER A 7 -4.51 -2.15 19.72
CA SER A 7 -4.97 -3.54 19.72
C SER A 7 -5.86 -3.78 18.52
N TYR A 8 -6.07 -5.04 18.13
CA TYR A 8 -7.00 -5.36 17.06
C TYR A 8 -8.43 -4.94 17.39
N GLU A 9 -8.84 -4.98 18.65
CA GLU A 9 -10.18 -4.51 19.06
C GLU A 9 -10.33 -3.00 18.86
N THR A 10 -9.32 -2.22 19.23
CA THR A 10 -9.32 -0.78 18.96
C THR A 10 -9.31 -0.50 17.45
N TYR A 11 -8.57 -1.29 16.67
CA TYR A 11 -8.53 -1.15 15.23
C TYR A 11 -9.85 -1.49 14.55
N LYS A 12 -10.55 -2.56 14.97
CA LYS A 12 -11.89 -2.90 14.49
C LYS A 12 -12.89 -1.76 14.71
N LYS A 13 -12.80 -1.08 15.86
CA LYS A 13 -13.64 0.09 16.12
C LYS A 13 -13.36 1.22 15.13
N ILE A 14 -12.07 1.53 14.85
CA ILE A 14 -11.69 2.54 13.86
C ILE A 14 -12.25 2.18 12.47
N ILE A 15 -12.13 0.92 12.05
CA ILE A 15 -12.71 0.43 10.79
C ILE A 15 -14.23 0.65 10.75
N SER A 16 -14.94 0.31 11.83
CA SER A 16 -16.39 0.52 11.93
C SER A 16 -16.75 2.00 11.79
N ASP A 17 -16.06 2.87 12.55
CA ASP A 17 -16.29 4.31 12.51
C ASP A 17 -16.04 4.89 11.08
N ILE A 18 -15.01 4.41 10.40
CA ILE A 18 -14.70 4.80 9.01
C ILE A 18 -15.82 4.36 8.05
N LYS A 19 -16.30 3.11 8.17
CA LYS A 19 -17.39 2.59 7.33
C LYS A 19 -18.69 3.38 7.54
N GLU A 20 -18.99 3.77 8.75
CA GLU A 20 -20.19 4.56 9.08
C GLU A 20 -20.19 5.94 8.44
N THR A 21 -19.03 6.50 8.09
CA THR A 21 -18.95 7.79 7.36
C THR A 21 -19.54 7.71 5.95
N GLY A 22 -19.58 6.52 5.34
CA GLY A 22 -19.94 6.31 3.93
C GLY A 22 -18.93 6.90 2.92
N LYS A 23 -17.79 7.45 3.39
CA LYS A 23 -16.78 8.11 2.55
C LYS A 23 -15.61 7.19 2.17
N TYR A 24 -15.54 6.02 2.76
CA TYR A 24 -14.49 5.04 2.46
C TYR A 24 -14.59 4.55 1.01
N CYS A 25 -13.45 4.51 0.32
CA CYS A 25 -13.35 3.98 -1.04
C CYS A 25 -11.91 3.55 -1.41
N ASP A 26 -11.77 2.93 -2.57
CA ASP A 26 -10.45 2.67 -3.19
C ASP A 26 -9.98 3.84 -4.06
N TYR A 27 -8.68 3.84 -4.41
CA TYR A 27 -8.05 4.86 -5.28
C TYR A 27 -8.78 5.04 -6.62
N SER A 28 -9.24 3.95 -7.23
CA SER A 28 -10.00 4.01 -8.49
C SER A 28 -11.31 4.78 -8.38
N ASN A 29 -11.91 4.79 -7.20
CA ASN A 29 -13.21 5.42 -6.94
C ASN A 29 -13.09 6.80 -6.26
N ALA A 30 -11.87 7.19 -5.87
CA ALA A 30 -11.63 8.47 -5.19
C ALA A 30 -11.57 9.66 -6.15
N ILE A 31 -11.23 9.42 -7.42
CA ILE A 31 -10.94 10.46 -8.42
C ILE A 31 -12.14 11.40 -8.63
N ASP A 32 -13.37 10.86 -8.59
CA ASP A 32 -14.59 11.60 -8.87
C ASP A 32 -15.34 12.04 -7.59
N LYS A 33 -14.68 11.98 -6.42
CA LYS A 33 -15.27 12.31 -5.14
C LYS A 33 -14.68 13.59 -4.55
N ASP A 34 -15.53 14.48 -4.07
CA ASP A 34 -15.11 15.68 -3.35
C ASP A 34 -14.56 15.36 -1.96
N GLU A 35 -15.11 14.33 -1.31
CA GLU A 35 -14.69 13.85 0.01
C GLU A 35 -14.58 12.32 0.02
N PHE A 36 -13.44 11.82 0.48
CA PHE A 36 -13.19 10.39 0.56
C PHE A 36 -12.22 10.03 1.69
N ILE A 37 -12.27 8.77 2.11
CA ILE A 37 -11.29 8.16 3.01
C ILE A 37 -10.65 7.00 2.28
N LEU A 38 -9.32 7.04 2.15
CA LEU A 38 -8.49 5.95 1.65
C LEU A 38 -7.74 5.32 2.84
N MET A 39 -7.76 4.00 2.92
CA MET A 39 -6.93 3.29 3.88
C MET A 39 -5.70 2.70 3.18
N ARG A 40 -4.52 3.02 3.71
CA ARG A 40 -3.24 2.49 3.21
C ARG A 40 -2.34 2.04 4.36
N HIS A 41 -1.55 1.03 4.09
CA HIS A 41 -0.52 0.53 5.00
C HIS A 41 0.80 0.41 4.26
N ASP A 42 1.84 1.06 4.78
CA ASP A 42 3.19 0.93 4.25
C ASP A 42 3.91 -0.19 5.01
N ILE A 43 4.26 -1.28 4.32
CA ILE A 43 4.90 -2.44 4.94
C ILE A 43 6.40 -2.19 5.02
N GLU A 44 6.87 -1.76 6.19
CA GLU A 44 8.29 -1.46 6.39
C GLU A 44 9.08 -2.59 7.06
N PHE A 45 8.43 -3.42 7.91
CA PHE A 45 9.15 -4.38 8.75
C PHE A 45 8.77 -5.84 8.54
N SER A 46 7.50 -6.17 8.26
CA SER A 46 7.03 -7.55 8.21
C SER A 46 5.78 -7.73 7.38
N ILE A 47 5.88 -8.50 6.30
CA ILE A 47 4.74 -8.91 5.48
C ILE A 47 3.79 -9.81 6.28
N GLU A 48 4.30 -10.68 7.16
CA GLU A 48 3.45 -11.55 7.99
C GLU A 48 2.56 -10.75 8.96
N ARG A 49 3.10 -9.68 9.56
CA ARG A 49 2.29 -8.81 10.43
C ARG A 49 1.25 -8.01 9.63
N ALA A 50 1.61 -7.55 8.43
CA ALA A 50 0.67 -6.90 7.53
C ALA A 50 -0.44 -7.85 7.10
N TYR A 51 -0.11 -9.10 6.78
CA TYR A 51 -1.09 -10.14 6.48
C TYR A 51 -2.06 -10.38 7.66
N ASN A 52 -1.56 -10.49 8.89
CA ASN A 52 -2.43 -10.66 10.05
C ASN A 52 -3.38 -9.46 10.24
N LEU A 53 -2.93 -8.25 9.94
CA LEU A 53 -3.77 -7.06 9.96
C LEU A 53 -4.83 -7.11 8.84
N SER A 54 -4.44 -7.53 7.64
CA SER A 54 -5.35 -7.66 6.50
C SER A 54 -6.49 -8.67 6.75
N LEU A 55 -6.22 -9.74 7.52
CA LEU A 55 -7.27 -10.68 7.94
C LEU A 55 -8.31 -9.98 8.82
N VAL A 56 -7.87 -9.16 9.77
CA VAL A 56 -8.79 -8.38 10.62
C VAL A 56 -9.65 -7.45 9.77
N GLU A 57 -9.08 -6.83 8.75
CA GLU A 57 -9.82 -5.94 7.85
C GLU A 57 -10.84 -6.72 7.01
N SER A 58 -10.42 -7.77 6.31
CA SER A 58 -11.30 -8.56 5.44
C SER A 58 -12.44 -9.24 6.20
N GLU A 59 -12.16 -9.77 7.40
CA GLU A 59 -13.19 -10.33 8.29
C GLU A 59 -14.28 -9.30 8.71
N ASN A 60 -13.93 -8.01 8.68
CA ASN A 60 -14.86 -6.91 8.96
C ASN A 60 -15.38 -6.23 7.69
N GLY A 61 -15.18 -6.84 6.51
CA GLY A 61 -15.64 -6.31 5.23
C GLY A 61 -14.98 -4.97 4.88
N PHE A 62 -13.68 -4.84 5.18
CA PHE A 62 -12.88 -3.65 4.94
C PHE A 62 -11.65 -4.03 4.13
N TYR A 63 -11.30 -3.23 3.13
CA TYR A 63 -10.24 -3.56 2.19
C TYR A 63 -9.31 -2.36 2.01
N SER A 64 -8.02 -2.58 2.17
CA SER A 64 -7.00 -1.53 2.15
C SER A 64 -5.99 -1.75 1.04
N THR A 65 -5.17 -0.74 0.76
CA THR A 65 -3.97 -0.90 -0.06
C THR A 65 -2.74 -1.10 0.83
N TYR A 66 -1.98 -2.16 0.57
CA TYR A 66 -0.73 -2.49 1.25
C TYR A 66 0.44 -2.21 0.31
N PHE A 67 1.27 -1.23 0.66
CA PHE A 67 2.44 -0.85 -0.13
C PHE A 67 3.67 -1.62 0.32
N VAL A 68 4.27 -2.38 -0.61
CA VAL A 68 5.38 -3.32 -0.37
C VAL A 68 6.67 -2.76 -0.93
N GLN A 69 7.74 -2.79 -0.17
CA GLN A 69 9.10 -2.51 -0.66
C GLN A 69 9.69 -3.80 -1.24
N ILE A 70 10.12 -3.80 -2.49
CA ILE A 70 10.83 -4.94 -3.08
C ILE A 70 12.32 -4.92 -2.73
N THR A 71 12.87 -3.74 -2.40
CA THR A 71 14.22 -3.56 -1.86
C THR A 71 14.11 -3.15 -0.39
N ASN A 72 14.12 -4.12 0.53
CA ASN A 72 13.93 -3.90 1.96
C ASN A 72 14.97 -4.66 2.77
N ASN A 73 15.46 -4.06 3.85
CA ASN A 73 16.46 -4.67 4.72
C ASN A 73 15.86 -5.62 5.78
N PHE A 74 14.55 -5.56 6.02
CA PHE A 74 13.88 -6.33 7.09
C PHE A 74 13.19 -7.59 6.57
N TYR A 75 12.86 -7.64 5.27
CA TYR A 75 12.23 -8.82 4.65
C TYR A 75 12.59 -8.95 3.17
N ASN A 76 12.53 -10.16 2.66
CA ASN A 76 12.59 -10.43 1.23
C ASN A 76 11.15 -10.58 0.69
N ALA A 77 10.66 -9.60 -0.08
CA ALA A 77 9.30 -9.63 -0.64
C ALA A 77 9.07 -10.87 -1.52
N PHE A 78 10.11 -11.35 -2.20
CA PHE A 78 10.05 -12.46 -3.14
C PHE A 78 10.40 -13.82 -2.55
N SER A 79 10.57 -13.94 -1.22
CA SER A 79 10.62 -15.26 -0.60
C SER A 79 9.29 -15.99 -0.82
N LEU A 80 9.34 -17.32 -0.97
CA LEU A 80 8.13 -18.12 -1.20
C LEU A 80 7.04 -17.85 -0.16
N LYS A 81 7.41 -17.80 1.12
CA LYS A 81 6.49 -17.48 2.22
C LYS A 81 5.79 -16.13 2.01
N ASN A 82 6.56 -15.08 1.75
CA ASN A 82 6.02 -13.73 1.63
C ASN A 82 5.16 -13.56 0.37
N MET A 83 5.54 -14.19 -0.74
CA MET A 83 4.73 -14.19 -1.95
C MET A 83 3.38 -14.88 -1.75
N ILE A 84 3.34 -15.99 -1.01
CA ILE A 84 2.07 -16.66 -0.65
C ILE A 84 1.19 -15.70 0.16
N LEU A 85 1.74 -15.04 1.18
CA LEU A 85 0.99 -14.10 2.01
C LEU A 85 0.44 -12.92 1.20
N LEU A 86 1.25 -12.31 0.33
CA LEU A 86 0.82 -11.21 -0.53
C LEU A 86 -0.30 -11.64 -1.49
N LYS A 87 -0.23 -12.85 -2.07
CA LYS A 87 -1.30 -13.39 -2.92
C LYS A 87 -2.58 -13.63 -2.12
N GLN A 88 -2.47 -14.17 -0.92
CA GLN A 88 -3.63 -14.35 -0.04
C GLN A 88 -4.29 -13.00 0.34
N MET A 89 -3.50 -11.93 0.55
CA MET A 89 -4.06 -10.60 0.77
C MET A 89 -4.86 -10.12 -0.45
N ILE A 90 -4.37 -10.35 -1.67
CA ILE A 90 -5.08 -10.04 -2.91
C ILE A 90 -6.37 -10.86 -3.02
N ASP A 91 -6.30 -12.17 -2.76
CA ASP A 91 -7.44 -13.08 -2.81
C ASP A 91 -8.53 -12.69 -1.78
N ASN A 92 -8.13 -12.11 -0.66
CA ASN A 92 -9.00 -11.58 0.37
C ASN A 92 -9.57 -10.18 0.04
N GLY A 93 -9.27 -9.62 -1.15
CA GLY A 93 -9.83 -8.36 -1.64
C GLY A 93 -8.98 -7.13 -1.40
N HIS A 94 -7.80 -7.25 -0.80
CA HIS A 94 -6.89 -6.12 -0.63
C HIS A 94 -6.13 -5.81 -1.92
N HIS A 95 -5.68 -4.56 -2.04
CA HIS A 95 -4.77 -4.16 -3.10
C HIS A 95 -3.32 -4.18 -2.62
N ILE A 96 -2.42 -4.62 -3.50
CA ILE A 96 -0.98 -4.47 -3.29
C ILE A 96 -0.49 -3.33 -4.16
N GLY A 97 0.34 -2.45 -3.57
CA GLY A 97 1.03 -1.37 -4.24
C GLY A 97 2.53 -1.44 -4.01
N LEU A 98 3.28 -0.67 -4.78
CA LEU A 98 4.73 -0.52 -4.59
C LEU A 98 5.02 0.59 -3.58
N HIS A 99 5.78 0.31 -2.52
CA HIS A 99 6.39 1.32 -1.65
C HIS A 99 7.83 1.57 -2.12
N TYR A 100 8.01 2.55 -3.00
CA TYR A 100 9.30 2.79 -3.65
C TYR A 100 10.30 3.45 -2.71
N HIS A 101 11.46 2.84 -2.53
CA HIS A 101 12.57 3.42 -1.78
C HIS A 101 13.53 4.14 -2.72
N LEU A 102 13.83 5.42 -2.45
CA LEU A 102 14.64 6.27 -3.33
C LEU A 102 16.09 5.80 -3.47
N ASN A 103 16.64 5.11 -2.47
CA ASN A 103 18.06 4.64 -2.47
C ASN A 103 19.07 5.76 -2.79
N GLY A 104 18.78 7.01 -2.37
CA GLY A 104 19.63 8.16 -2.65
C GLY A 104 19.40 8.83 -4.01
N GLN A 105 18.48 8.33 -4.83
CA GLN A 105 18.10 8.96 -6.09
C GLN A 105 17.42 10.30 -5.83
N THR A 106 17.80 11.32 -6.60
CA THR A 106 17.26 12.68 -6.54
C THR A 106 16.74 13.15 -7.89
N ASP A 107 17.14 12.49 -8.97
CA ASP A 107 16.67 12.80 -10.32
C ASP A 107 15.25 12.26 -10.53
N PHE A 108 14.36 13.12 -10.96
CA PHE A 108 12.94 12.80 -11.16
C PHE A 108 12.72 11.70 -12.22
N LEU A 109 13.48 11.72 -13.33
CA LEU A 109 13.32 10.74 -14.40
C LEU A 109 13.82 9.36 -13.96
N GLU A 110 14.94 9.31 -13.24
CA GLU A 110 15.45 8.06 -12.66
C GLU A 110 14.47 7.44 -11.68
N VAL A 111 13.88 8.26 -10.79
CA VAL A 111 12.86 7.79 -9.84
C VAL A 111 11.62 7.29 -10.56
N ARG A 112 11.10 8.04 -11.54
CA ARG A 112 9.95 7.61 -12.35
C ARG A 112 10.19 6.27 -13.05
N ASP A 113 11.35 6.13 -13.68
CA ASP A 113 11.69 4.91 -14.41
C ASP A 113 11.91 3.73 -13.45
N GLY A 114 12.54 3.98 -12.30
CA GLY A 114 12.68 2.99 -11.23
C GLY A 114 11.35 2.52 -10.66
N VAL A 115 10.41 3.43 -10.42
CA VAL A 115 9.04 3.09 -9.99
C VAL A 115 8.36 2.20 -11.03
N ARG A 116 8.43 2.57 -12.32
CA ARG A 116 7.83 1.79 -13.40
C ARG A 116 8.41 0.37 -13.48
N ASP A 117 9.72 0.24 -13.39
CA ASP A 117 10.41 -1.05 -13.46
C ASP A 117 10.08 -1.93 -12.25
N GLN A 118 10.06 -1.36 -11.04
CA GLN A 118 9.71 -2.13 -9.84
C GLN A 118 8.24 -2.54 -9.82
N ILE A 119 7.31 -1.71 -10.33
CA ILE A 119 5.90 -2.09 -10.51
C ILE A 119 5.78 -3.27 -11.47
N ARG A 120 6.51 -3.24 -12.61
CA ARG A 120 6.52 -4.35 -13.57
C ARG A 120 7.00 -5.64 -12.91
N ILE A 121 8.14 -5.60 -12.21
CA ILE A 121 8.69 -6.75 -11.49
C ILE A 121 7.69 -7.29 -10.46
N LEU A 122 7.10 -6.42 -9.63
CA LEU A 122 6.14 -6.83 -8.61
C LEU A 122 4.89 -7.46 -9.24
N SER A 123 4.40 -6.89 -10.34
CA SER A 123 3.26 -7.42 -11.09
C SER A 123 3.53 -8.82 -11.66
N GLU A 124 4.70 -9.02 -12.28
CA GLU A 124 5.11 -10.32 -12.82
C GLU A 124 5.23 -11.38 -11.73
N MET A 125 5.85 -11.03 -10.59
CA MET A 125 6.07 -11.96 -9.48
C MET A 125 4.77 -12.35 -8.78
N LEU A 126 3.82 -11.44 -8.64
CA LEU A 126 2.53 -11.73 -8.02
C LEU A 126 1.50 -12.32 -9.01
N GLY A 127 1.75 -12.18 -10.33
CA GLY A 127 0.83 -12.61 -11.38
C GLY A 127 -0.45 -11.76 -11.45
N THR A 128 -0.38 -10.51 -11.00
CA THR A 128 -1.48 -9.55 -11.04
C THR A 128 -0.98 -8.15 -11.38
N LYS A 129 -1.85 -7.33 -11.97
CA LYS A 129 -1.48 -5.95 -12.30
C LYS A 129 -1.37 -5.11 -11.01
N ILE A 130 -0.20 -4.54 -10.77
CA ILE A 130 0.01 -3.51 -9.75
C ILE A 130 -0.18 -2.15 -10.43
N ASP A 131 -1.10 -1.34 -9.93
CA ASP A 131 -1.53 -0.08 -10.54
C ASP A 131 -1.33 1.14 -9.63
N ARG A 132 -0.58 0.98 -8.52
CA ARG A 132 -0.38 2.06 -7.55
C ARG A 132 0.97 1.97 -6.86
N PHE A 133 1.49 3.15 -6.48
CA PHE A 133 2.73 3.26 -5.72
C PHE A 133 2.67 4.38 -4.69
N SER A 134 3.58 4.32 -3.73
CA SER A 134 3.93 5.42 -2.82
C SER A 134 5.44 5.55 -2.72
N ILE A 135 5.93 6.72 -2.36
CA ILE A 135 7.37 6.96 -2.16
C ILE A 135 7.70 6.86 -0.66
N HIS A 136 8.63 5.97 -0.31
CA HIS A 136 9.17 5.90 1.04
C HIS A 136 10.06 7.10 1.33
N ARG A 137 9.70 7.91 2.35
CA ARG A 137 10.42 9.12 2.76
C ARG A 137 10.72 10.04 1.57
N PRO A 138 9.70 10.61 0.90
CA PRO A 138 9.89 11.47 -0.25
C PRO A 138 10.73 12.68 0.11
N ILE A 139 11.66 13.04 -0.78
CA ILE A 139 12.43 14.28 -0.69
C ILE A 139 11.72 15.38 -1.47
N LYS A 140 12.08 16.65 -1.16
CA LYS A 140 11.44 17.82 -1.74
C LYS A 140 11.43 17.80 -3.28
N GLU A 141 12.54 17.41 -3.88
CA GLU A 141 12.75 17.36 -5.32
C GLU A 141 11.78 16.38 -6.00
N VAL A 142 11.57 15.22 -5.39
CA VAL A 142 10.66 14.18 -5.90
C VAL A 142 9.20 14.49 -5.59
N TYR A 143 8.91 15.04 -4.40
CA TYR A 143 7.57 15.36 -3.95
C TYR A 143 6.88 16.43 -4.81
N TYR A 144 7.60 17.50 -5.17
CA TYR A 144 7.03 18.61 -5.92
C TYR A 144 6.77 18.30 -7.40
N HIS A 145 7.45 17.35 -8.00
CA HIS A 145 7.27 17.03 -9.41
C HIS A 145 6.08 16.10 -9.70
N LYS A 146 5.39 15.57 -8.69
CA LYS A 146 4.21 14.70 -8.82
C LYS A 146 4.43 13.64 -9.90
N ILE A 147 5.21 12.60 -9.59
CA ILE A 147 5.50 11.52 -10.53
C ILE A 147 4.19 10.97 -11.11
N GLN A 148 4.02 11.16 -12.42
CA GLN A 148 2.86 10.64 -13.15
C GLN A 148 3.32 9.52 -14.07
N ILE A 149 2.65 8.38 -13.94
CA ILE A 149 2.84 7.21 -14.81
C ILE A 149 1.46 6.82 -15.32
N PRO A 150 1.22 6.79 -16.65
CA PRO A 150 -0.11 6.48 -17.19
C PRO A 150 -0.65 5.15 -16.65
N GLY A 151 -1.87 5.18 -16.11
CA GLY A 151 -2.56 4.00 -15.56
C GLY A 151 -2.02 3.51 -14.22
N ILE A 152 -1.23 4.34 -13.49
CA ILE A 152 -0.70 4.03 -12.16
C ILE A 152 -1.00 5.20 -11.21
N TYR A 153 -1.64 4.90 -10.08
CA TYR A 153 -1.97 5.88 -9.04
C TYR A 153 -0.75 6.20 -8.19
N ASN A 154 -0.51 7.48 -7.93
CA ASN A 154 0.46 7.96 -6.95
C ASN A 154 -0.27 8.29 -5.65
N ALA A 155 0.03 7.57 -4.57
CA ALA A 155 -0.64 7.59 -3.28
C ALA A 155 -0.01 8.56 -2.26
#